data_23e173fc88a46a5b08c7e27baca09ccd
#
_entry.id   23e173fc88a46a5b08c7e27baca09ccd
#
_cell.length_a   1.000
_cell.length_b   1.000
_cell.length_c   1.000
_cell.angle_alpha   90.00
_cell.angle_beta   90.00
_cell.angle_gamma   90.00
#
_symmetry.space_group_name_H-M   'P 1'
#
loop_
_entity.id
_entity.type
_entity.pdbx_description
1 polymer ?
#
loop_
_entity_poly.entity_id
_entity_poly.type
_entity_poly.pdbx_seq_one_letter_code
_entity_poly.pdbx_strand_id
1 'polypeptide(L)'
;ALGPFTVPPVNLRQHFNADNVNMVTCGGQATIPIVAAIGQVVEVEYAEIVATVASKSAGPGTRANIDEFTRTTARAIEVVGGAKKGKAIIILNPGEPPIIMRDTIHALVKEAGKEQQIYDSILKMVKEVQKYVPGYRLRGEPIFQDNKISVFLEVEGAGDYFPNYSGNLDIMTAAAARVANEMAKNMLVQGESVV
;
A
#
# COMPACT_ATOMS: atom_id res chain seq x y z
N ALA A 1 -2.67 17.39 -0.89
CA ALA A 1 -3.01 16.71 0.36
C ALA A 1 -2.10 17.24 1.49
N LEU A 2 -2.62 17.32 2.71
CA LEU A 2 -1.92 17.82 3.89
C LEU A 2 -1.54 16.66 4.82
N GLY A 3 -0.57 16.89 5.71
CA GLY A 3 -0.11 15.93 6.69
C GLY A 3 0.93 14.93 6.19
N PRO A 4 1.55 14.18 7.12
CA PRO A 4 2.54 13.15 6.80
C PRO A 4 1.89 11.97 6.09
N PHE A 5 2.59 11.40 5.11
CA PHE A 5 2.16 10.16 4.47
C PHE A 5 2.09 9.04 5.49
N THR A 6 0.94 8.38 5.57
CA THR A 6 0.66 7.37 6.59
C THR A 6 0.16 6.08 5.96
N VAL A 7 0.87 4.99 6.27
CA VAL A 7 0.52 3.62 5.90
C VAL A 7 0.46 2.81 7.19
N PRO A 8 -0.71 2.30 7.61
CA PRO A 8 -0.93 1.79 8.97
C PRO A 8 0.15 0.84 9.50
N PRO A 9 0.54 -0.26 8.80
CA PRO A 9 1.49 -1.21 9.35
C PRO A 9 2.95 -0.74 9.28
N VAL A 10 3.22 0.40 8.62
CA VAL A 10 4.60 0.88 8.39
C VAL A 10 4.97 1.98 9.36
N ASN A 11 4.20 3.07 9.40
CA ASN A 11 4.63 4.27 10.12
C ASN A 11 3.55 4.98 10.96
N LEU A 12 2.36 4.40 11.12
CA LEU A 12 1.26 5.06 11.84
C LEU A 12 1.65 5.51 13.26
N ARG A 13 2.44 4.69 13.98
CA ARG A 13 2.85 5.00 15.36
C ARG A 13 3.66 6.31 15.47
N GLN A 14 4.34 6.71 14.39
CA GLN A 14 5.12 7.95 14.35
C GLN A 14 4.22 9.19 14.24
N HIS A 15 2.94 9.00 13.93
CA HIS A 15 1.99 10.08 13.60
C HIS A 15 0.75 10.10 14.50
N PHE A 16 0.80 9.41 15.65
CA PHE A 16 -0.33 9.38 16.58
C PHE A 16 -0.76 10.78 17.10
N ASN A 17 0.18 11.73 17.16
CA ASN A 17 -0.07 13.08 17.62
C ASN A 17 -0.22 14.09 16.45
N ALA A 18 -0.40 13.62 15.22
CA ALA A 18 -0.59 14.50 14.08
C ALA A 18 -2.05 14.91 13.97
N ASP A 19 -2.31 16.22 13.81
CA ASP A 19 -3.65 16.77 13.60
C ASP A 19 -4.28 16.33 12.27
N ASN A 20 -3.44 15.92 11.33
CA ASN A 20 -3.84 15.51 9.99
C ASN A 20 -2.86 14.46 9.46
N VAL A 21 -3.36 13.47 8.74
CA VAL A 21 -2.56 12.45 8.07
C VAL A 21 -2.96 12.31 6.60
N ASN A 22 -1.99 12.02 5.76
CA ASN A 22 -2.19 11.79 4.34
C ASN A 22 -2.20 10.28 4.04
N MET A 23 -3.32 9.76 3.61
CA MET A 23 -3.50 8.33 3.32
C MET A 23 -2.90 7.88 1.98
N VAL A 24 -2.12 8.74 1.34
CA VAL A 24 -1.43 8.44 0.07
C VAL A 24 -2.43 8.20 -1.07
N THR A 25 -2.51 6.96 -1.56
CA THR A 25 -3.39 6.50 -2.64
C THR A 25 -3.73 5.03 -2.45
N CYS A 26 -4.71 4.51 -3.18
CA CYS A 26 -5.05 3.09 -3.12
C CYS A 26 -3.87 2.19 -3.51
N GLY A 27 -3.17 2.52 -4.59
CA GLY A 27 -1.95 1.80 -4.99
C GLY A 27 -0.84 1.93 -3.95
N GLY A 28 -0.70 3.10 -3.31
CA GLY A 28 0.24 3.30 -2.22
C GLY A 28 -0.07 2.45 -0.99
N GLN A 29 -1.33 2.42 -0.55
CA GLN A 29 -1.75 1.58 0.58
C GLN A 29 -1.56 0.09 0.31
N ALA A 30 -1.73 -0.34 -0.95
CA ALA A 30 -1.52 -1.73 -1.33
C ALA A 30 -0.03 -2.12 -1.41
N THR A 31 0.83 -1.26 -1.91
CA THR A 31 2.19 -1.65 -2.34
C THR A 31 3.31 -1.19 -1.41
N ILE A 32 3.16 -0.04 -0.75
CA ILE A 32 4.18 0.49 0.17
C ILE A 32 4.48 -0.47 1.33
N PRO A 33 3.51 -1.19 1.92
CA PRO A 33 3.80 -2.22 2.93
C PRO A 33 4.82 -3.25 2.44
N ILE A 34 4.73 -3.68 1.19
CA ILE A 34 5.66 -4.66 0.62
C ILE A 34 7.05 -4.05 0.39
N VAL A 35 7.12 -2.83 -0.13
CA VAL A 35 8.41 -2.12 -0.29
C VAL A 35 9.09 -1.96 1.07
N ALA A 36 8.34 -1.56 2.10
CA ALA A 36 8.85 -1.44 3.47
C ALA A 36 9.31 -2.79 4.04
N ALA A 37 8.57 -3.87 3.76
CA ALA A 37 8.94 -5.22 4.20
C ALA A 37 10.28 -5.67 3.58
N ILE A 38 10.51 -5.37 2.30
CA ILE A 38 11.80 -5.61 1.64
C ILE A 38 12.88 -4.74 2.31
N GLY A 39 12.58 -3.47 2.53
CA GLY A 39 13.49 -2.50 3.13
C GLY A 39 13.93 -2.82 4.58
N GLN A 40 13.13 -3.60 5.31
CA GLN A 40 13.51 -4.12 6.65
C GLN A 40 14.65 -5.14 6.60
N VAL A 41 14.90 -5.77 5.45
CA VAL A 41 15.92 -6.82 5.28
C VAL A 41 17.13 -6.33 4.50
N VAL A 42 16.90 -5.50 3.49
CA VAL A 42 17.93 -5.05 2.57
C VAL A 42 17.62 -3.64 2.05
N GLU A 43 18.65 -2.84 1.81
CA GLU A 43 18.49 -1.49 1.27
C GLU A 43 17.87 -1.53 -0.13
N VAL A 44 16.77 -0.78 -0.33
CA VAL A 44 16.05 -0.69 -1.60
C VAL A 44 16.54 0.53 -2.37
N GLU A 45 17.26 0.31 -3.46
CA GLU A 45 17.80 1.37 -4.31
C GLU A 45 16.71 2.03 -5.18
N TYR A 46 15.78 1.21 -5.66
CA TYR A 46 14.67 1.64 -6.49
C TYR A 46 13.46 0.74 -6.26
N ALA A 47 12.28 1.34 -6.22
CA ALA A 47 11.03 0.59 -6.25
C ALA A 47 10.02 1.24 -7.20
N GLU A 48 9.39 0.41 -8.01
CA GLU A 48 8.31 0.83 -8.90
C GLU A 48 7.07 -0.03 -8.66
N ILE A 49 5.91 0.62 -8.71
CA ILE A 49 4.64 -0.08 -8.60
C ILE A 49 3.78 0.13 -9.84
N VAL A 50 3.09 -0.91 -10.26
CA VAL A 50 2.05 -0.85 -11.28
C VAL A 50 0.73 -1.25 -10.64
N ALA A 51 -0.11 -0.26 -10.33
CA ALA A 51 -1.44 -0.49 -9.78
C ALA A 51 -2.45 -0.65 -10.91
N THR A 52 -3.10 -1.81 -10.99
CA THR A 52 -4.11 -2.09 -12.01
C THR A 52 -5.47 -2.23 -11.35
N VAL A 53 -6.39 -1.32 -11.66
CA VAL A 53 -7.75 -1.30 -11.12
C VAL A 53 -8.78 -1.43 -12.24
N ALA A 54 -9.96 -1.97 -11.93
CA ALA A 54 -11.05 -1.97 -12.89
C ALA A 54 -11.43 -0.53 -13.26
N SER A 55 -11.62 -0.25 -14.55
CA SER A 55 -12.01 1.08 -15.03
C SER A 55 -13.30 1.57 -14.36
N LYS A 56 -14.22 0.66 -14.03
CA LYS A 56 -15.48 0.95 -13.32
C LYS A 56 -15.29 1.44 -11.89
N SER A 57 -14.16 1.10 -11.23
CA SER A 57 -13.84 1.56 -9.87
C SER A 57 -13.01 2.85 -9.82
N ALA A 58 -12.70 3.44 -10.97
CA ALA A 58 -12.00 4.72 -11.09
C ALA A 58 -12.98 5.84 -11.44
N GLY A 59 -13.30 6.69 -10.46
CA GLY A 59 -14.20 7.81 -10.64
C GLY A 59 -13.60 9.00 -11.42
N PRO A 60 -14.40 10.06 -11.68
CA PRO A 60 -13.94 11.26 -12.39
C PRO A 60 -12.73 11.92 -11.73
N GLY A 61 -12.69 11.96 -10.41
CA GLY A 61 -11.57 12.55 -9.65
C GLY A 61 -10.24 11.84 -9.91
N THR A 62 -10.22 10.51 -9.89
CA THR A 62 -9.02 9.73 -10.23
C THR A 62 -8.56 9.99 -11.65
N ARG A 63 -9.51 10.02 -12.61
CA ARG A 63 -9.20 10.23 -14.04
C ARG A 63 -8.65 11.61 -14.32
N ALA A 64 -9.14 12.63 -13.61
CA ALA A 64 -8.66 14.01 -13.75
C ALA A 64 -7.30 14.25 -13.08
N ASN A 65 -6.90 13.41 -12.11
CA ASN A 65 -5.72 13.61 -11.25
C ASN A 65 -4.73 12.44 -11.30
N ILE A 66 -4.59 11.76 -12.43
CA ILE A 66 -3.64 10.63 -12.60
C ILE A 66 -2.20 11.06 -12.30
N ASP A 67 -1.80 12.25 -12.68
CA ASP A 67 -0.47 12.80 -12.39
C ASP A 67 -0.24 12.99 -10.89
N GLU A 68 -1.26 13.39 -10.15
CA GLU A 68 -1.16 13.51 -8.68
C GLU A 68 -1.03 12.12 -8.04
N PHE A 69 -1.80 11.14 -8.52
CA PHE A 69 -1.67 9.75 -8.08
C PHE A 69 -0.23 9.26 -8.24
N THR A 70 0.34 9.42 -9.42
CA THR A 70 1.69 8.89 -9.73
C THR A 70 2.76 9.60 -8.91
N ARG A 71 2.72 10.92 -8.81
CA ARG A 71 3.68 11.71 -8.03
C ARG A 71 3.60 11.45 -6.53
N THR A 72 2.38 11.46 -5.98
CA THR A 72 2.15 11.20 -4.55
C THR A 72 2.58 9.80 -4.17
N THR A 73 2.22 8.79 -4.97
CA THR A 73 2.60 7.40 -4.71
C THR A 73 4.11 7.20 -4.82
N ALA A 74 4.75 7.73 -5.87
CA ALA A 74 6.20 7.65 -6.04
C ALA A 74 6.94 8.27 -4.83
N ARG A 75 6.52 9.45 -4.39
CA ARG A 75 7.10 10.09 -3.21
C ARG A 75 6.89 9.29 -1.93
N ALA A 76 5.72 8.70 -1.75
CA ALA A 76 5.43 7.88 -0.56
C ALA A 76 6.23 6.56 -0.57
N ILE A 77 6.51 5.97 -1.73
CA ILE A 77 7.43 4.82 -1.86
C ILE A 77 8.82 5.18 -1.30
N GLU A 78 9.30 6.39 -1.57
CA GLU A 78 10.57 6.87 -1.02
C GLU A 78 10.49 7.14 0.48
N VAL A 79 9.54 7.96 0.91
CA VAL A 79 9.47 8.49 2.29
C VAL A 79 8.98 7.45 3.30
N VAL A 80 8.04 6.61 2.92
CA VAL A 80 7.42 5.60 3.80
C VAL A 80 7.93 4.21 3.49
N GLY A 81 8.04 3.86 2.21
CA GLY A 81 8.55 2.56 1.77
C GLY A 81 10.06 2.38 1.98
N GLY A 82 10.80 3.48 2.08
CA GLY A 82 12.25 3.47 2.32
C GLY A 82 13.10 3.22 1.08
N ALA A 83 12.52 3.23 -0.12
CA ALA A 83 13.29 3.16 -1.35
C ALA A 83 14.02 4.49 -1.62
N LYS A 84 15.25 4.44 -2.13
CA LYS A 84 15.98 5.68 -2.51
C LYS A 84 15.29 6.40 -3.65
N LYS A 85 14.68 5.67 -4.58
CA LYS A 85 13.93 6.21 -5.69
C LYS A 85 12.64 5.42 -5.91
N GLY A 86 11.52 6.15 -6.04
CA GLY A 86 10.20 5.58 -6.26
C GLY A 86 9.63 5.93 -7.63
N LYS A 87 8.81 5.02 -8.19
CA LYS A 87 7.99 5.28 -9.36
C LYS A 87 6.64 4.60 -9.22
N ALA A 88 5.60 5.22 -9.74
CA ALA A 88 4.25 4.65 -9.73
C ALA A 88 3.59 4.77 -11.10
N ILE A 89 2.88 3.73 -11.48
CA ILE A 89 2.06 3.64 -12.69
C ILE A 89 0.67 3.18 -12.28
N ILE A 90 -0.36 3.75 -12.88
CA ILE A 90 -1.74 3.26 -12.73
C ILE A 90 -2.27 2.81 -14.08
N ILE A 91 -2.95 1.66 -14.09
CA ILE A 91 -3.64 1.12 -15.25
C ILE A 91 -5.13 1.02 -14.93
N LEU A 92 -5.96 1.68 -15.75
CA LEU A 92 -7.41 1.55 -15.67
C LEU A 92 -7.85 0.48 -16.67
N ASN A 93 -8.16 -0.70 -16.16
CA ASN A 93 -8.49 -1.87 -16.98
C ASN A 93 -9.98 -1.86 -17.38
N PRO A 94 -10.33 -1.79 -18.68
CA PRO A 94 -11.71 -1.76 -19.16
C PRO A 94 -12.34 -3.14 -19.34
N GLY A 95 -11.65 -4.22 -18.99
CA GLY A 95 -12.09 -5.60 -19.22
C GLY A 95 -13.43 -5.93 -18.54
N GLU A 96 -14.18 -6.84 -19.19
CA GLU A 96 -15.42 -7.42 -18.68
C GLU A 96 -15.30 -8.95 -18.61
N PRO A 97 -15.61 -9.56 -17.45
CA PRO A 97 -16.00 -8.93 -16.19
C PRO A 97 -14.88 -8.08 -15.59
N PRO A 98 -15.23 -7.07 -14.73
CA PRO A 98 -14.24 -6.21 -14.10
C PRO A 98 -13.21 -7.02 -13.31
N ILE A 99 -11.94 -6.68 -13.45
CA ILE A 99 -10.87 -7.35 -12.69
C ILE A 99 -10.88 -6.93 -11.22
N ILE A 100 -10.52 -7.83 -10.31
CA ILE A 100 -10.10 -7.48 -8.96
C ILE A 100 -8.80 -6.66 -9.06
N MET A 101 -8.61 -5.68 -8.17
CA MET A 101 -7.39 -4.87 -8.12
C MET A 101 -6.14 -5.76 -8.07
N ARG A 102 -5.18 -5.49 -8.93
CA ARG A 102 -3.91 -6.21 -9.04
C ARG A 102 -2.76 -5.23 -9.10
N ASP A 103 -1.78 -5.48 -8.24
CA ASP A 103 -0.61 -4.62 -8.17
C ASP A 103 0.66 -5.43 -8.35
N THR A 104 1.60 -4.85 -9.08
CA THR A 104 2.95 -5.40 -9.25
C THR A 104 3.94 -4.45 -8.62
N ILE A 105 4.84 -4.98 -7.82
CA ILE A 105 5.98 -4.25 -7.25
C ILE A 105 7.25 -4.80 -7.88
N HIS A 106 8.09 -3.93 -8.39
CA HIS A 106 9.46 -4.23 -8.77
C HIS A 106 10.40 -3.45 -7.88
N ALA A 107 11.29 -4.14 -7.16
CA ALA A 107 12.31 -3.52 -6.33
C ALA A 107 13.71 -3.92 -6.81
N LEU A 108 14.61 -2.96 -6.88
CA LEU A 108 16.05 -3.20 -7.01
C LEU A 108 16.68 -3.01 -5.65
N VAL A 109 17.34 -4.05 -5.16
CA VAL A 109 18.01 -4.05 -3.85
C VAL A 109 19.51 -3.98 -4.01
N LYS A 110 20.19 -3.47 -2.98
CA LYS A 110 21.64 -3.27 -3.00
C LYS A 110 22.41 -4.59 -3.04
N GLU A 111 21.89 -5.62 -2.39
CA GLU A 111 22.53 -6.92 -2.21
C GLU A 111 21.54 -8.05 -2.48
N ALA A 112 21.91 -9.05 -3.26
CA ALA A 112 21.20 -10.31 -3.43
C ALA A 112 21.51 -11.31 -2.29
N GLY A 113 20.87 -12.48 -2.28
CA GLY A 113 21.21 -13.57 -1.37
C GLY A 113 20.46 -13.57 -0.04
N LYS A 114 19.36 -12.79 0.07
CA LYS A 114 18.49 -12.74 1.26
C LYS A 114 17.05 -13.13 0.94
N GLU A 115 16.83 -13.94 -0.09
CA GLU A 115 15.53 -14.24 -0.68
C GLU A 115 14.54 -14.76 0.37
N GLN A 116 14.96 -15.75 1.18
CA GLN A 116 14.08 -16.31 2.22
C GLN A 116 13.71 -15.30 3.29
N GLN A 117 14.66 -14.48 3.75
CA GLN A 117 14.41 -13.45 4.78
C GLN A 117 13.45 -12.37 4.25
N ILE A 118 13.61 -11.99 2.98
CA ILE A 118 12.74 -11.05 2.31
C ILE A 118 11.33 -11.63 2.17
N TYR A 119 11.22 -12.90 1.76
CA TYR A 119 9.93 -13.58 1.62
C TYR A 119 9.21 -13.68 2.97
N ASP A 120 9.90 -14.06 4.04
CA ASP A 120 9.35 -14.14 5.38
C ASP A 120 8.86 -12.76 5.88
N SER A 121 9.64 -11.69 5.60
CA SER A 121 9.26 -10.32 5.92
C SER A 121 7.99 -9.89 5.16
N ILE A 122 7.91 -10.21 3.87
CA ILE A 122 6.73 -9.95 3.04
C ILE A 122 5.50 -10.69 3.60
N LEU A 123 5.62 -11.98 3.91
CA LEU A 123 4.51 -12.77 4.47
C LEU A 123 4.02 -12.21 5.81
N LYS A 124 4.93 -11.77 6.66
CA LYS A 124 4.59 -11.09 7.92
C LYS A 124 3.81 -9.81 7.66
N MET A 125 4.27 -9.00 6.73
CA MET A 125 3.60 -7.74 6.37
C MET A 125 2.22 -7.98 5.75
N VAL A 126 2.08 -8.97 4.90
CA VAL A 126 0.77 -9.37 4.33
C VAL A 126 -0.23 -9.67 5.46
N LYS A 127 0.19 -10.44 6.48
CA LYS A 127 -0.66 -10.72 7.65
C LYS A 127 -1.04 -9.47 8.44
N GLU A 128 -0.16 -8.48 8.53
CA GLU A 128 -0.47 -7.20 9.19
C GLU A 128 -1.51 -6.40 8.41
N VAL A 129 -1.41 -6.35 7.09
CA VAL A 129 -2.41 -5.68 6.24
C VAL A 129 -3.75 -6.42 6.29
N GLN A 130 -3.74 -7.75 6.27
CA GLN A 130 -4.96 -8.58 6.35
C GLN A 130 -5.79 -8.34 7.61
N LYS A 131 -5.22 -7.79 8.68
CA LYS A 131 -5.98 -7.44 9.90
C LYS A 131 -7.05 -6.37 9.66
N TYR A 132 -6.93 -5.57 8.60
CA TYR A 132 -7.89 -4.54 8.23
C TYR A 132 -8.35 -4.61 6.77
N VAL A 133 -7.64 -5.37 5.91
CA VAL A 133 -8.01 -5.67 4.51
C VAL A 133 -7.97 -7.19 4.31
N PRO A 134 -8.99 -7.95 4.69
CA PRO A 134 -8.96 -9.42 4.62
C PRO A 134 -8.70 -9.97 3.21
N GLY A 135 -9.15 -9.25 2.17
CA GLY A 135 -8.94 -9.62 0.76
C GLY A 135 -7.57 -9.28 0.17
N TYR A 136 -6.61 -8.81 1.00
CA TYR A 136 -5.24 -8.54 0.57
C TYR A 136 -4.42 -9.83 0.53
N ARG A 137 -3.82 -10.17 -0.61
CA ARG A 137 -3.05 -11.41 -0.77
C ARG A 137 -1.98 -11.35 -1.84
N LEU A 138 -0.96 -12.17 -1.72
CA LEU A 138 -0.01 -12.43 -2.79
C LEU A 138 -0.67 -13.29 -3.89
N ARG A 139 -0.31 -13.02 -5.14
CA ARG A 139 -0.69 -13.83 -6.32
C ARG A 139 0.42 -14.79 -6.73
N GLY A 140 1.05 -15.44 -5.79
CA GLY A 140 2.17 -16.34 -5.96
C GLY A 140 3.37 -15.89 -5.14
N GLU A 141 4.43 -16.66 -5.22
CA GLU A 141 5.68 -16.33 -4.55
C GLU A 141 6.40 -15.17 -5.26
N PRO A 142 7.15 -14.35 -4.52
CA PRO A 142 8.03 -13.35 -5.12
C PRO A 142 9.03 -13.98 -6.09
N ILE A 143 9.31 -13.29 -7.19
CA ILE A 143 10.33 -13.70 -8.14
C ILE A 143 11.61 -12.93 -7.84
N PHE A 144 12.69 -13.67 -7.60
CA PHE A 144 14.02 -13.13 -7.35
C PHE A 144 14.90 -13.37 -8.59
N GLN A 145 15.50 -12.29 -9.11
CA GLN A 145 16.42 -12.32 -10.25
C GLN A 145 17.61 -11.40 -9.91
N ASP A 146 18.70 -11.98 -9.45
CA ASP A 146 19.84 -11.23 -8.92
C ASP A 146 19.40 -10.25 -7.82
N ASN A 147 19.56 -8.95 -8.04
CA ASN A 147 19.14 -7.88 -7.14
C ASN A 147 17.73 -7.33 -7.43
N LYS A 148 16.99 -7.91 -8.39
CA LYS A 148 15.62 -7.53 -8.70
C LYS A 148 14.62 -8.47 -8.03
N ILE A 149 13.63 -7.87 -7.37
CA ILE A 149 12.54 -8.59 -6.72
C ILE A 149 11.23 -8.14 -7.37
N SER A 150 10.39 -9.11 -7.76
CA SER A 150 9.07 -8.83 -8.30
C SER A 150 8.00 -9.50 -7.42
N VAL A 151 7.05 -8.72 -6.94
CA VAL A 151 5.96 -9.18 -6.07
C VAL A 151 4.63 -8.84 -6.71
N PHE A 152 3.70 -9.79 -6.68
CA PHE A 152 2.37 -9.64 -7.27
C PHE A 152 1.31 -9.73 -6.19
N LEU A 153 0.45 -8.74 -6.13
CA LEU A 153 -0.63 -8.61 -5.17
C LEU A 153 -2.00 -8.65 -5.82
N GLU A 154 -2.98 -9.03 -5.04
CA GLU A 154 -4.39 -8.86 -5.33
C GLU A 154 -5.10 -8.30 -4.09
N VAL A 155 -5.99 -7.33 -4.32
CA VAL A 155 -6.80 -6.71 -3.28
C VAL A 155 -8.27 -6.88 -3.67
N GLU A 156 -8.91 -7.84 -3.04
CA GLU A 156 -10.34 -8.07 -3.18
C GLU A 156 -11.09 -7.21 -2.15
N GLY A 157 -12.08 -6.46 -2.60
CA GLY A 157 -12.95 -5.68 -1.72
C GLY A 157 -13.87 -6.56 -0.89
N ALA A 158 -14.33 -6.05 0.26
CA ALA A 158 -15.22 -6.75 1.16
C ALA A 158 -16.61 -7.02 0.55
N GLY A 159 -17.03 -6.20 -0.41
CA GLY A 159 -18.33 -6.36 -1.05
C GLY A 159 -19.49 -5.76 -0.25
N ASP A 160 -19.21 -5.01 0.82
CA ASP A 160 -20.26 -4.45 1.69
C ASP A 160 -21.07 -3.35 1.00
N TYR A 161 -20.42 -2.43 0.33
CA TYR A 161 -21.02 -1.34 -0.42
C TYR A 161 -20.63 -1.33 -1.89
N PHE A 162 -19.34 -1.42 -2.18
CA PHE A 162 -18.83 -1.58 -3.54
C PHE A 162 -18.66 -3.05 -3.90
N PRO A 163 -18.77 -3.42 -5.18
CA PRO A 163 -18.48 -4.80 -5.61
C PRO A 163 -17.05 -5.22 -5.27
N ASN A 164 -16.82 -6.51 -5.10
CA ASN A 164 -15.53 -7.09 -4.70
C ASN A 164 -14.35 -6.70 -5.63
N TYR A 165 -14.60 -6.37 -6.90
CA TYR A 165 -13.54 -5.87 -7.77
C TYR A 165 -13.01 -4.49 -7.36
N SER A 166 -13.75 -3.73 -6.55
CA SER A 166 -13.39 -2.38 -6.10
C SER A 166 -12.46 -2.36 -4.88
N GLY A 167 -11.53 -3.30 -4.80
CA GLY A 167 -10.54 -3.38 -3.71
C GLY A 167 -9.73 -2.10 -3.52
N ASN A 168 -9.54 -1.31 -4.58
CA ASN A 168 -8.91 0.01 -4.50
C ASN A 168 -9.69 1.02 -3.65
N LEU A 169 -11.01 0.96 -3.63
CA LEU A 169 -11.83 1.83 -2.79
C LEU A 169 -11.87 1.31 -1.36
N ASP A 170 -12.05 0.01 -1.18
CA ASP A 170 -12.12 -0.61 0.14
C ASP A 170 -10.82 -0.50 0.93
N ILE A 171 -9.64 -0.65 0.30
CA ILE A 171 -8.37 -0.50 1.00
C ILE A 171 -8.17 0.92 1.54
N MET A 172 -8.68 1.95 0.85
CA MET A 172 -8.60 3.33 1.32
C MET A 172 -9.46 3.55 2.56
N THR A 173 -10.72 3.11 2.54
CA THR A 173 -11.64 3.19 3.68
C THR A 173 -11.15 2.35 4.86
N ALA A 174 -10.72 1.14 4.61
CA ALA A 174 -10.19 0.25 5.65
C ALA A 174 -8.93 0.80 6.32
N ALA A 175 -7.99 1.34 5.52
CA ALA A 175 -6.80 1.98 6.05
C ALA A 175 -7.13 3.23 6.88
N ALA A 176 -8.04 4.08 6.40
CA ALA A 176 -8.48 5.27 7.14
C ALA A 176 -9.17 4.89 8.47
N ALA A 177 -10.07 3.92 8.45
CA ALA A 177 -10.71 3.39 9.65
C ALA A 177 -9.68 2.79 10.63
N ARG A 178 -8.68 2.05 10.12
CA ARG A 178 -7.58 1.53 10.93
C ARG A 178 -6.79 2.65 11.61
N VAL A 179 -6.43 3.70 10.88
CA VAL A 179 -5.73 4.86 11.43
C VAL A 179 -6.55 5.51 12.54
N ALA A 180 -7.81 5.85 12.28
CA ALA A 180 -8.68 6.49 13.25
C ALA A 180 -8.83 5.66 14.55
N ASN A 181 -9.04 4.35 14.41
CA ASN A 181 -9.16 3.44 15.56
C ASN A 181 -7.88 3.38 16.39
N GLU A 182 -6.71 3.31 15.76
CA GLU A 182 -5.45 3.23 16.50
C GLU A 182 -5.09 4.58 17.15
N MET A 183 -5.38 5.71 16.51
CA MET A 183 -5.22 7.03 17.11
C MET A 183 -6.15 7.20 18.32
N ALA A 184 -7.42 6.82 18.20
CA ALA A 184 -8.37 6.86 19.31
C ALA A 184 -7.93 5.99 20.50
N LYS A 185 -7.46 4.77 20.25
CA LYS A 185 -6.89 3.90 21.30
C LYS A 185 -5.69 4.56 21.99
N ASN A 186 -4.80 5.19 21.22
CA ASN A 186 -3.65 5.88 21.77
C ASN A 186 -4.07 7.05 22.68
N MET A 187 -5.07 7.86 22.28
CA MET A 187 -5.62 8.93 23.10
C MET A 187 -6.20 8.41 24.42
N LEU A 188 -6.95 7.32 24.38
CA LEU A 188 -7.52 6.70 25.58
C LEU A 188 -6.44 6.21 26.55
N VAL A 189 -5.34 5.63 26.02
CA VAL A 189 -4.21 5.18 26.84
C VAL A 189 -3.46 6.37 27.47
N GLN A 190 -3.39 7.50 26.77
CA GLN A 190 -2.76 8.72 27.29
C GLN A 190 -3.65 9.51 28.26
N GLY A 191 -4.90 9.09 28.45
CA GLY A 191 -5.86 9.76 29.34
C GLY A 191 -6.45 11.05 28.76
N GLU A 192 -6.32 11.27 27.45
CA GLU A 192 -6.94 12.36 26.74
C GLU A 192 -8.44 12.08 26.56
N SER A 193 -9.30 12.94 27.12
CA SER A 193 -10.73 12.85 26.88
C SER A 193 -11.01 13.19 25.43
N VAL A 194 -11.61 12.25 24.72
CA VAL A 194 -12.16 12.52 23.39
C VAL A 194 -13.41 13.38 23.60
N VAL A 195 -13.33 14.66 23.26
CA VAL A 195 -14.47 15.60 23.28
C VAL A 195 -15.23 15.50 21.97
#